data_7498a5ca7873737ed55fa19dee4e7eff
#
_entry.id   7498a5ca7873737ed55fa19dee4e7eff
#
_cell.length_a   1.000
_cell.length_b   1.000
_cell.length_c   1.000
_cell.angle_alpha   90.00
_cell.angle_beta   90.00
_cell.angle_gamma   90.00
#
_symmetry.space_group_name_H-M   'P 1'
#
loop_
_entity.id
_entity.type
_entity.pdbx_description
1 polymer ?
#
loop_
_entity_poly.entity_id
_entity_poly.type
_entity_poly.pdbx_seq_one_letter_code
_entity_poly.pdbx_strand_id
1 'polypeptide(L)'
;MFTGIVTATGRVRSASDAAGVQRIAITPPDGFVAGIAAGASVAVDGVCLTVSAVAGNALEFDVVAETLARTTLGERMAEGVTVNLERSARLGDEIGGHLVSGHVSTTGTVIAVETADGAHDLRLRVERDWMAYIFEKGFVALDGISLTVGETWPEACEFRVHLIPETLERTTIGACTLGDRLNVEIDAMTRATVETVTRIMEAQ
;
A
#
# COMPACT_ATOMS: atom_id res chain seq x y z
N MET A 1 8.80 -7.59 5.22
CA MET A 1 9.11 -7.50 3.78
C MET A 1 8.01 -8.21 3.02
N PHE A 2 7.59 -7.64 1.90
CA PHE A 2 6.51 -8.09 1.04
C PHE A 2 6.98 -8.06 -0.42
N THR A 3 6.18 -8.59 -1.33
CA THR A 3 6.49 -8.64 -2.77
C THR A 3 5.70 -7.59 -3.56
N GLY A 4 4.71 -6.96 -2.93
CA GLY A 4 3.76 -6.07 -3.59
C GLY A 4 2.73 -6.82 -4.46
N ILE A 5 2.64 -8.13 -4.28
CA ILE A 5 1.59 -8.94 -4.89
C ILE A 5 0.52 -9.21 -3.84
N VAL A 6 -0.58 -8.45 -3.95
CA VAL A 6 -1.74 -8.66 -3.07
C VAL A 6 -2.29 -10.06 -3.29
N THR A 7 -2.33 -10.84 -2.21
CA THR A 7 -2.75 -12.26 -2.26
C THR A 7 -4.21 -12.45 -1.87
N ALA A 8 -4.81 -11.46 -1.21
CA ALA A 8 -6.21 -11.50 -0.79
C ALA A 8 -6.74 -10.10 -0.52
N THR A 9 -8.05 -9.96 -0.50
CA THR A 9 -8.72 -8.83 0.14
C THR A 9 -9.41 -9.30 1.43
N GLY A 10 -9.41 -8.44 2.45
CA GLY A 10 -10.06 -8.71 3.73
C GLY A 10 -11.09 -7.65 4.06
N ARG A 11 -12.07 -8.00 4.89
CA ARG A 11 -13.10 -7.08 5.33
C ARG A 11 -12.85 -6.62 6.76
N VAL A 12 -12.83 -5.32 6.99
CA VAL A 12 -12.77 -4.76 8.34
C VAL A 12 -14.04 -5.17 9.09
N ARG A 13 -13.86 -5.91 10.19
CA ARG A 13 -14.94 -6.39 11.07
C ARG A 13 -15.27 -5.40 12.16
N SER A 14 -14.24 -4.75 12.70
CA SER A 14 -14.38 -3.73 13.73
C SER A 14 -13.15 -2.83 13.75
N ALA A 15 -13.36 -1.58 14.15
CA ALA A 15 -12.31 -0.63 14.49
C ALA A 15 -12.73 0.09 15.78
N SER A 16 -11.85 0.16 16.77
CA SER A 16 -12.14 0.78 18.06
C SER A 16 -10.89 1.40 18.67
N ASP A 17 -11.05 2.57 19.25
CA ASP A 17 -9.96 3.23 19.98
C ASP A 17 -9.79 2.59 21.37
N ALA A 18 -8.56 2.24 21.72
CA ALA A 18 -8.20 1.66 22.99
C ALA A 18 -6.83 2.19 23.47
N ALA A 19 -6.81 2.94 24.56
CA ALA A 19 -5.59 3.38 25.26
C ALA A 19 -4.50 4.01 24.34
N GLY A 20 -4.90 4.81 23.34
CA GLY A 20 -3.97 5.52 22.44
C GLY A 20 -3.54 4.72 21.21
N VAL A 21 -4.12 3.56 20.98
CA VAL A 21 -4.02 2.78 19.75
C VAL A 21 -5.40 2.52 19.16
N GLN A 22 -5.49 2.37 17.85
CA GLN A 22 -6.69 1.85 17.23
C GLN A 22 -6.57 0.34 17.05
N ARG A 23 -7.47 -0.40 17.67
CA ARG A 23 -7.57 -1.85 17.46
C ARG A 23 -8.48 -2.11 16.28
N ILE A 24 -7.97 -2.81 15.27
CA ILE A 24 -8.72 -3.24 14.10
C ILE A 24 -8.75 -4.76 14.00
N ALA A 25 -9.92 -5.31 13.63
CA ALA A 25 -10.07 -6.72 13.32
C ALA A 25 -10.48 -6.86 11.84
N ILE A 26 -9.75 -7.71 11.10
CA ILE A 26 -9.96 -7.94 9.67
C ILE A 26 -10.27 -9.41 9.46
N THR A 27 -11.32 -9.71 8.70
CA THR A 27 -11.66 -11.06 8.26
C THR A 27 -11.18 -11.24 6.83
N PRO A 28 -10.08 -11.97 6.59
CA PRO A 28 -9.64 -12.36 5.26
C PRO A 28 -10.45 -13.56 4.74
N PRO A 29 -10.28 -13.98 3.47
CA PRO A 29 -10.88 -15.18 2.94
C PRO A 29 -10.35 -16.43 3.64
N ASP A 30 -11.09 -17.54 3.49
CA ASP A 30 -10.74 -18.82 4.09
C ASP A 30 -9.34 -19.28 3.68
N GLY A 31 -8.61 -19.83 4.64
CA GLY A 31 -7.24 -20.31 4.45
C GLY A 31 -6.15 -19.24 4.60
N PHE A 32 -6.45 -17.95 4.47
CA PHE A 32 -5.42 -16.91 4.60
C PHE A 32 -4.75 -16.89 5.96
N VAL A 33 -5.50 -17.14 7.04
CA VAL A 33 -4.97 -17.14 8.43
C VAL A 33 -4.16 -18.39 8.77
N ALA A 34 -4.17 -19.40 7.91
CA ALA A 34 -3.49 -20.67 8.20
C ALA A 34 -1.99 -20.47 8.47
N GLY A 35 -1.52 -20.86 9.67
CA GLY A 35 -0.13 -20.71 10.09
C GLY A 35 0.31 -19.27 10.39
N ILE A 36 -0.60 -18.28 10.44
CA ILE A 36 -0.34 -16.97 11.02
C ILE A 36 -0.50 -17.07 12.54
N ALA A 37 0.45 -16.50 13.27
CA ALA A 37 0.40 -16.39 14.72
C ALA A 37 0.55 -14.92 15.17
N ALA A 38 0.24 -14.63 16.42
CA ALA A 38 0.56 -13.34 17.01
C ALA A 38 2.06 -13.05 16.85
N GLY A 39 2.41 -11.82 16.51
CA GLY A 39 3.76 -11.39 16.17
C GLY A 39 4.11 -11.51 14.68
N ALA A 40 3.30 -12.17 13.86
CA ALA A 40 3.50 -12.19 12.40
C ALA A 40 3.21 -10.81 11.80
N SER A 41 3.88 -10.49 10.67
CA SER A 41 3.59 -9.28 9.90
C SER A 41 2.65 -9.58 8.73
N VAL A 42 1.66 -8.72 8.55
CA VAL A 42 0.74 -8.70 7.40
C VAL A 42 0.68 -7.27 6.88
N ALA A 43 0.78 -7.07 5.57
CA ALA A 43 0.50 -5.78 4.95
C ALA A 43 -1.02 -5.61 4.81
N VAL A 44 -1.52 -4.48 5.29
CA VAL A 44 -2.93 -4.05 5.18
C VAL A 44 -2.93 -2.74 4.40
N ASP A 45 -3.51 -2.72 3.20
CA ASP A 45 -3.38 -1.60 2.24
C ASP A 45 -1.92 -1.09 2.17
N GLY A 46 -0.95 -2.00 2.10
CA GLY A 46 0.47 -1.69 2.04
C GLY A 46 1.13 -1.30 3.36
N VAL A 47 0.38 -1.20 4.44
CA VAL A 47 0.94 -0.89 5.77
C VAL A 47 1.34 -2.17 6.48
N CYS A 48 2.61 -2.31 6.84
CA CYS A 48 3.11 -3.45 7.64
C CYS A 48 2.55 -3.37 9.06
N LEU A 49 1.62 -4.26 9.39
CA LEU A 49 1.05 -4.37 10.72
C LEU A 49 1.44 -5.69 11.38
N THR A 50 1.66 -5.65 12.70
CA THR A 50 1.90 -6.84 13.50
C THR A 50 0.57 -7.41 13.98
N VAL A 51 0.33 -8.69 13.72
CA VAL A 51 -0.83 -9.42 14.24
C VAL A 51 -0.73 -9.48 15.74
N SER A 52 -1.68 -8.87 16.46
CA SER A 52 -1.76 -8.92 17.93
C SER A 52 -2.49 -10.17 18.41
N ALA A 53 -3.50 -10.63 17.65
CA ALA A 53 -4.23 -11.87 17.95
C ALA A 53 -4.81 -12.47 16.66
N VAL A 54 -5.09 -13.78 16.72
CA VAL A 54 -5.87 -14.51 15.71
C VAL A 54 -7.12 -15.05 16.40
N ALA A 55 -8.29 -14.52 16.01
CA ALA A 55 -9.58 -14.86 16.61
C ALA A 55 -10.49 -15.58 15.59
N GLY A 56 -10.41 -16.91 15.57
CA GLY A 56 -11.06 -17.71 14.53
C GLY A 56 -10.48 -17.44 13.16
N ASN A 57 -11.26 -16.89 12.24
CA ASN A 57 -10.81 -16.45 10.91
C ASN A 57 -10.52 -14.93 10.85
N ALA A 58 -10.37 -14.24 11.97
CA ALA A 58 -10.04 -12.82 12.00
C ALA A 58 -8.61 -12.59 12.51
N LEU A 59 -7.94 -11.61 11.91
CA LEU A 59 -6.65 -11.08 12.35
C LEU A 59 -6.91 -9.76 13.08
N GLU A 60 -6.33 -9.61 14.27
CA GLU A 60 -6.39 -8.38 15.06
C GLU A 60 -5.06 -7.66 15.01
N PHE A 61 -5.12 -6.33 14.98
CA PHE A 61 -3.95 -5.45 14.91
C PHE A 61 -4.16 -4.26 15.86
N ASP A 62 -3.10 -3.85 16.54
CA ASP A 62 -3.06 -2.62 17.31
C ASP A 62 -2.24 -1.58 16.52
N VAL A 63 -2.90 -0.53 16.02
CA VAL A 63 -2.32 0.48 15.15
C VAL A 63 -2.07 1.76 15.94
N VAL A 64 -0.81 2.20 16.00
CA VAL A 64 -0.41 3.39 16.74
C VAL A 64 -0.79 4.68 16.02
N ALA A 65 -0.96 5.77 16.75
CA ALA A 65 -1.40 7.06 16.23
C ALA A 65 -0.52 7.60 15.10
N GLU A 66 0.80 7.37 15.15
CA GLU A 66 1.70 7.79 14.06
C GLU A 66 1.36 7.09 12.74
N THR A 67 1.10 5.78 12.76
CA THR A 67 0.71 5.02 11.58
C THR A 67 -0.62 5.51 11.01
N LEU A 68 -1.61 5.76 11.88
CA LEU A 68 -2.91 6.30 11.47
C LEU A 68 -2.78 7.68 10.82
N ALA A 69 -1.91 8.55 11.35
CA ALA A 69 -1.71 9.90 10.83
C ALA A 69 -0.97 9.93 9.48
N ARG A 70 -0.11 8.95 9.21
CA ARG A 70 0.71 8.89 7.99
C ARG A 70 0.12 8.09 6.85
N THR A 71 -0.95 7.34 7.12
CA THR A 71 -1.54 6.41 6.17
C THR A 71 -3.03 6.64 6.03
N THR A 72 -3.64 6.03 5.02
CA THR A 72 -5.10 6.05 4.84
C THR A 72 -5.85 5.25 5.90
N LEU A 73 -5.16 4.45 6.73
CA LEU A 73 -5.80 3.62 7.75
C LEU A 73 -6.59 4.46 8.76
N GLY A 74 -6.10 5.66 9.11
CA GLY A 74 -6.79 6.56 10.04
C GLY A 74 -8.16 7.05 9.53
N GLU A 75 -8.33 7.09 8.22
CA GLU A 75 -9.55 7.62 7.58
C GLU A 75 -10.48 6.50 7.10
N ARG A 76 -9.90 5.34 6.71
CA ARG A 76 -10.61 4.28 5.98
C ARG A 76 -11.01 3.07 6.83
N MET A 77 -10.49 2.93 8.05
CA MET A 77 -10.77 1.75 8.89
C MET A 77 -12.14 1.82 9.56
N ALA A 78 -13.20 1.68 8.77
CA ALA A 78 -14.56 1.53 9.24
C ALA A 78 -15.05 0.09 9.00
N GLU A 79 -16.00 -0.37 9.83
CA GLU A 79 -16.63 -1.68 9.64
C GLU A 79 -17.23 -1.82 8.24
N GLY A 80 -16.94 -2.96 7.60
CA GLY A 80 -17.39 -3.29 6.26
C GLY A 80 -16.48 -2.83 5.14
N VAL A 81 -15.48 -2.01 5.39
CA VAL A 81 -14.48 -1.62 4.38
C VAL A 81 -13.65 -2.84 3.96
N THR A 82 -13.34 -2.92 2.67
CA THR A 82 -12.46 -3.94 2.10
C THR A 82 -11.06 -3.37 1.94
N VAL A 83 -10.05 -4.14 2.33
CA VAL A 83 -8.63 -3.77 2.28
C VAL A 83 -7.80 -4.84 1.57
N ASN A 84 -6.70 -4.44 0.97
CA ASN A 84 -5.72 -5.36 0.38
C ASN A 84 -4.90 -6.05 1.49
N LEU A 85 -4.62 -7.33 1.29
CA LEU A 85 -3.83 -8.12 2.24
C LEU A 85 -2.69 -8.85 1.53
N GLU A 86 -1.51 -8.79 2.13
CA GLU A 86 -0.37 -9.62 1.74
C GLU A 86 0.32 -10.15 3.00
N ARG A 87 0.69 -11.43 3.00
CA ARG A 87 1.51 -12.03 4.06
C ARG A 87 2.97 -11.70 3.82
N SER A 88 3.75 -11.57 4.90
CA SER A 88 5.19 -11.38 4.74
C SER A 88 5.83 -12.51 3.92
N ALA A 89 6.71 -12.10 2.99
CA ALA A 89 7.46 -13.02 2.14
C ALA A 89 8.43 -13.89 2.96
N ARG A 90 8.67 -15.09 2.48
CA ARG A 90 9.63 -16.05 3.02
C ARG A 90 10.85 -16.14 2.11
N LEU A 91 11.96 -16.61 2.64
CA LEU A 91 13.12 -16.94 1.80
C LEU A 91 12.74 -18.06 0.82
N GLY A 92 12.95 -17.78 -0.47
CA GLY A 92 12.62 -18.70 -1.56
C GLY A 92 11.28 -18.43 -2.24
N ASP A 93 10.47 -17.51 -1.74
CA ASP A 93 9.26 -17.10 -2.44
C ASP A 93 9.61 -16.33 -3.73
N GLU A 94 8.75 -16.44 -4.74
CA GLU A 94 8.86 -15.65 -5.96
C GLU A 94 8.52 -14.19 -5.70
N ILE A 95 9.35 -13.28 -6.23
CA ILE A 95 9.11 -11.83 -6.16
C ILE A 95 8.54 -11.40 -7.50
N GLY A 96 7.21 -11.51 -7.65
CA GLY A 96 6.51 -11.13 -8.89
C GLY A 96 6.37 -9.63 -9.10
N GLY A 97 6.51 -8.83 -8.04
CA GLY A 97 6.50 -7.36 -8.07
C GLY A 97 7.90 -6.78 -7.80
N HIS A 98 8.03 -6.01 -6.72
CA HIS A 98 9.30 -5.53 -6.20
C HIS A 98 9.35 -5.72 -4.67
N LEU A 99 10.50 -5.47 -4.05
CA LEU A 99 10.62 -5.56 -2.59
C LEU A 99 9.91 -4.38 -1.92
N VAL A 100 8.81 -4.67 -1.24
CA VAL A 100 8.00 -3.72 -0.49
C VAL A 100 8.24 -3.94 1.00
N SER A 101 8.49 -2.87 1.74
CA SER A 101 8.76 -2.93 3.18
C SER A 101 7.47 -2.92 4.02
N GLY A 102 6.41 -2.33 3.49
CA GLY A 102 5.19 -2.00 4.21
C GLY A 102 5.31 -0.68 4.99
N HIS A 103 6.31 0.13 4.65
CA HIS A 103 6.53 1.44 5.27
C HIS A 103 6.09 2.55 4.31
N VAL A 104 4.82 2.91 4.43
CA VAL A 104 4.20 3.96 3.62
C VAL A 104 5.00 5.25 3.75
N SER A 105 5.38 5.81 2.60
CA SER A 105 6.16 7.05 2.52
C SER A 105 5.25 8.28 2.60
N THR A 106 4.13 8.23 1.89
CA THR A 106 3.12 9.30 1.80
C THR A 106 1.78 8.74 1.34
N THR A 107 0.83 9.61 1.08
CA THR A 107 -0.41 9.26 0.41
C THR A 107 -0.52 10.00 -0.91
N GLY A 108 -1.11 9.35 -1.92
CA GLY A 108 -1.43 9.97 -3.21
C GLY A 108 -2.94 10.14 -3.38
N THR A 109 -3.36 11.23 -3.99
CA THR A 109 -4.77 11.47 -4.31
C THR A 109 -5.04 11.11 -5.76
N VAL A 110 -6.07 10.32 -6.03
CA VAL A 110 -6.55 10.01 -7.37
C VAL A 110 -7.17 11.26 -7.99
N ILE A 111 -6.57 11.76 -9.07
CA ILE A 111 -7.00 12.98 -9.76
C ILE A 111 -7.63 12.72 -11.13
N ALA A 112 -7.47 11.51 -11.66
CA ALA A 112 -8.21 11.03 -12.82
C ALA A 112 -8.30 9.51 -12.80
N VAL A 113 -9.40 8.99 -13.31
CA VAL A 113 -9.64 7.58 -13.61
C VAL A 113 -10.04 7.51 -15.07
N GLU A 114 -9.23 6.88 -15.91
CA GLU A 114 -9.45 6.77 -17.35
C GLU A 114 -9.71 5.30 -17.70
N THR A 115 -10.87 5.02 -18.24
CA THR A 115 -11.23 3.68 -18.71
C THR A 115 -11.58 3.78 -20.18
N ALA A 116 -10.74 3.24 -21.06
CA ALA A 116 -10.95 3.21 -22.49
C ALA A 116 -10.34 1.94 -23.09
N ASP A 117 -11.02 1.34 -24.03
CA ASP A 117 -10.53 0.19 -24.84
C ASP A 117 -9.97 -0.99 -24.00
N GLY A 118 -10.54 -1.20 -22.80
CA GLY A 118 -10.09 -2.23 -21.86
C GLY A 118 -8.87 -1.84 -21.01
N ALA A 119 -8.32 -0.65 -21.18
CA ALA A 119 -7.32 -0.07 -20.27
C ALA A 119 -8.03 0.57 -19.09
N HIS A 120 -7.39 0.52 -17.93
CA HIS A 120 -7.82 1.21 -16.73
C HIS A 120 -6.61 1.91 -16.12
N ASP A 121 -6.60 3.23 -16.21
CA ASP A 121 -5.49 4.06 -15.80
C ASP A 121 -5.89 4.93 -14.61
N LEU A 122 -5.01 5.04 -13.64
CA LEU A 122 -5.13 6.00 -12.56
C LEU A 122 -4.05 7.07 -12.68
N ARG A 123 -4.43 8.33 -12.57
CA ARG A 123 -3.51 9.44 -12.38
C ARG A 123 -3.59 9.91 -10.95
N LEU A 124 -2.44 10.00 -10.30
CA LEU A 124 -2.31 10.36 -8.89
C LEU A 124 -1.48 11.63 -8.75
N ARG A 125 -1.79 12.40 -7.71
CA ARG A 125 -0.97 13.53 -7.25
C ARG A 125 -0.40 13.19 -5.88
N VAL A 126 0.89 13.45 -5.68
CA VAL A 126 1.60 13.33 -4.40
C VAL A 126 2.14 14.69 -3.97
N GLU A 127 2.63 14.78 -2.73
CA GLU A 127 3.37 15.95 -2.27
C GLU A 127 4.68 16.10 -3.05
N ARG A 128 5.11 17.35 -3.28
CA ARG A 128 6.26 17.70 -4.13
C ARG A 128 7.54 16.97 -3.74
N ASP A 129 7.78 16.81 -2.45
CA ASP A 129 9.00 16.20 -1.93
C ASP A 129 9.16 14.72 -2.34
N TRP A 130 8.04 14.03 -2.61
CA TRP A 130 8.05 12.64 -3.01
C TRP A 130 8.20 12.44 -4.53
N MET A 131 7.96 13.48 -5.33
CA MET A 131 8.05 13.37 -6.78
C MET A 131 9.46 13.06 -7.27
N ALA A 132 10.48 13.44 -6.51
CA ALA A 132 11.89 13.13 -6.82
C ALA A 132 12.23 11.63 -6.80
N TYR A 133 11.35 10.81 -6.26
CA TYR A 133 11.53 9.35 -6.15
C TYR A 133 10.64 8.57 -7.12
N ILE A 134 9.83 9.25 -7.95
CA ILE A 134 8.86 8.62 -8.86
C ILE A 134 9.31 8.89 -10.29
N PHE A 135 9.74 7.82 -10.99
CA PHE A 135 10.27 7.90 -12.34
C PHE A 135 9.47 7.01 -13.28
N GLU A 136 9.35 7.41 -14.53
CA GLU A 136 8.80 6.55 -15.59
C GLU A 136 9.53 5.22 -15.65
N LYS A 137 8.77 4.13 -15.73
CA LYS A 137 9.26 2.73 -15.69
C LYS A 137 9.92 2.29 -14.37
N GLY A 138 9.95 3.15 -13.35
CA GLY A 138 10.29 2.77 -11.99
C GLY A 138 9.14 2.03 -11.30
N PHE A 139 9.39 1.58 -10.08
CA PHE A 139 8.38 0.94 -9.24
C PHE A 139 7.78 1.93 -8.23
N VAL A 140 6.51 1.71 -7.92
CA VAL A 140 5.80 2.32 -6.81
C VAL A 140 4.83 1.29 -6.21
N ALA A 141 4.64 1.28 -4.90
CA ALA A 141 3.55 0.50 -4.33
C ALA A 141 2.38 1.42 -3.95
N LEU A 142 1.17 1.09 -4.42
CA LEU A 142 -0.09 1.76 -4.10
C LEU A 142 -1.00 0.81 -3.32
N ASP A 143 -1.37 1.17 -2.09
CA ASP A 143 -2.12 0.29 -1.18
C ASP A 143 -1.55 -1.15 -1.16
N GLY A 144 -0.21 -1.26 -1.19
CA GLY A 144 0.53 -2.51 -1.19
C GLY A 144 0.67 -3.21 -2.54
N ILE A 145 0.12 -2.64 -3.60
CA ILE A 145 0.18 -3.20 -4.95
C ILE A 145 1.43 -2.68 -5.66
N SER A 146 2.35 -3.57 -6.04
CA SER A 146 3.51 -3.24 -6.88
C SER A 146 3.07 -2.85 -8.27
N LEU A 147 3.38 -1.63 -8.68
CA LEU A 147 3.01 -1.09 -10.00
C LEU A 147 4.21 -0.46 -10.68
N THR A 148 4.20 -0.51 -12.01
CA THR A 148 5.13 0.24 -12.82
C THR A 148 4.59 1.64 -13.05
N VAL A 149 5.41 2.65 -12.80
CA VAL A 149 5.09 4.05 -13.10
C VAL A 149 5.00 4.24 -14.62
N GLY A 150 3.91 4.79 -15.07
CA GLY A 150 3.71 5.25 -16.44
C GLY A 150 4.33 6.65 -16.65
N GLU A 151 3.57 7.55 -17.28
CA GLU A 151 3.99 8.92 -17.49
C GLU A 151 4.07 9.69 -16.17
N THR A 152 5.01 10.62 -16.10
CA THR A 152 5.16 11.53 -14.95
C THR A 152 5.07 12.98 -15.37
N TRP A 153 4.51 13.82 -14.50
CA TRP A 153 4.45 15.28 -14.64
C TRP A 153 5.03 15.94 -13.38
N PRO A 154 6.37 16.04 -13.27
CA PRO A 154 7.05 16.48 -12.03
C PRO A 154 6.61 17.86 -11.55
N GLU A 155 6.39 18.81 -12.46
CA GLU A 155 5.96 20.17 -12.09
C GLU A 155 4.54 20.20 -11.48
N ALA A 156 3.68 19.28 -11.90
CA ALA A 156 2.34 19.12 -11.35
C ALA A 156 2.30 18.17 -10.14
N CYS A 157 3.43 17.52 -9.82
CA CYS A 157 3.54 16.46 -8.80
C CYS A 157 2.62 15.27 -9.08
N GLU A 158 2.55 14.84 -10.33
CA GLU A 158 1.61 13.81 -10.81
C GLU A 158 2.31 12.70 -11.55
N PHE A 159 1.73 11.51 -11.44
CA PHE A 159 2.15 10.33 -12.20
C PHE A 159 0.94 9.45 -12.55
N ARG A 160 1.12 8.58 -13.53
CA ARG A 160 0.12 7.62 -13.98
C ARG A 160 0.57 6.20 -13.68
N VAL A 161 -0.39 5.32 -13.44
CA VAL A 161 -0.22 3.87 -13.42
C VAL A 161 -1.25 3.22 -14.32
N HIS A 162 -0.84 2.16 -15.04
CA HIS A 162 -1.70 1.36 -15.89
C HIS A 162 -2.06 0.07 -15.16
N LEU A 163 -3.34 -0.23 -15.02
CA LEU A 163 -3.83 -1.39 -14.29
C LEU A 163 -4.23 -2.48 -15.26
N ILE A 164 -3.70 -3.68 -15.06
CA ILE A 164 -4.08 -4.87 -15.82
C ILE A 164 -5.32 -5.54 -15.19
N PRO A 165 -6.09 -6.31 -15.97
CA PRO A 165 -7.31 -6.96 -15.46
C PRO A 165 -7.10 -7.77 -14.18
N GLU A 166 -5.99 -8.51 -14.08
CA GLU A 166 -5.63 -9.30 -12.89
C GLU A 166 -5.52 -8.41 -11.63
N THR A 167 -4.92 -7.22 -11.75
CA THR A 167 -4.80 -6.27 -10.64
C THR A 167 -6.17 -5.73 -10.22
N LEU A 168 -7.02 -5.42 -11.19
CA LEU A 168 -8.39 -4.94 -10.92
C LEU A 168 -9.24 -5.99 -10.21
N GLU A 169 -9.09 -7.26 -10.58
CA GLU A 169 -9.87 -8.36 -10.03
C GLU A 169 -9.43 -8.74 -8.60
N ARG A 170 -8.11 -8.73 -8.35
CA ARG A 170 -7.54 -9.21 -7.08
C ARG A 170 -7.41 -8.18 -5.98
N THR A 171 -7.58 -6.91 -6.30
CA THR A 171 -7.29 -5.81 -5.37
C THR A 171 -8.44 -4.81 -5.28
N THR A 172 -8.35 -3.91 -4.32
CA THR A 172 -9.34 -2.84 -4.13
C THR A 172 -9.18 -1.68 -5.11
N ILE A 173 -8.06 -1.61 -5.87
CA ILE A 173 -7.69 -0.43 -6.66
C ILE A 173 -8.67 -0.15 -7.81
N GLY A 174 -9.32 -1.18 -8.34
CA GLY A 174 -10.32 -1.03 -9.41
C GLY A 174 -11.60 -0.29 -8.98
N ALA A 175 -11.85 -0.17 -7.68
CA ALA A 175 -13.00 0.57 -7.13
C ALA A 175 -12.66 2.04 -6.82
N CYS A 176 -11.42 2.48 -7.07
CA CYS A 176 -11.00 3.85 -6.79
C CYS A 176 -11.73 4.86 -7.67
N THR A 177 -12.06 5.98 -7.07
CA THR A 177 -12.74 7.11 -7.69
C THR A 177 -11.94 8.40 -7.52
N LEU A 178 -12.35 9.45 -8.25
CA LEU A 178 -11.75 10.78 -8.13
C LEU A 178 -11.81 11.29 -6.68
N GLY A 179 -10.68 11.69 -6.15
CA GLY A 179 -10.53 12.21 -4.79
C GLY A 179 -10.13 11.16 -3.75
N ASP A 180 -10.17 9.86 -4.09
CA ASP A 180 -9.70 8.82 -3.18
C ASP A 180 -8.22 8.96 -2.89
N ARG A 181 -7.82 8.59 -1.67
CA ARG A 181 -6.43 8.58 -1.22
C ARG A 181 -5.92 7.15 -1.14
N LEU A 182 -4.71 6.92 -1.63
CA LEU A 182 -4.01 5.64 -1.57
C LEU A 182 -2.70 5.81 -0.80
N ASN A 183 -2.31 4.78 -0.06
CA ASN A 183 -0.98 4.69 0.53
C ASN A 183 0.06 4.56 -0.57
N VAL A 184 1.12 5.34 -0.50
CA VAL A 184 2.22 5.31 -1.46
C VAL A 184 3.50 4.90 -0.74
N GLU A 185 4.10 3.80 -1.16
CA GLU A 185 5.44 3.42 -0.74
C GLU A 185 6.40 3.59 -1.91
N ILE A 186 7.47 4.32 -1.67
CA ILE A 186 8.56 4.52 -2.63
C ILE A 186 9.48 3.29 -2.59
N ASP A 187 9.93 2.83 -3.75
CA ASP A 187 10.91 1.75 -3.83
C ASP A 187 12.18 2.08 -3.03
N ALA A 188 12.55 1.16 -2.14
CA ALA A 188 13.65 1.37 -1.20
C ALA A 188 15.01 1.59 -1.88
N MET A 189 15.25 0.95 -3.03
CA MET A 189 16.49 1.13 -3.79
C MET A 189 16.53 2.51 -4.45
N THR A 190 15.43 2.94 -5.02
CA THR A 190 15.26 4.29 -5.58
C THR A 190 15.49 5.33 -4.48
N ARG A 191 14.86 5.16 -3.32
CA ARG A 191 15.01 6.07 -2.19
C ARG A 191 16.46 6.15 -1.71
N ALA A 192 17.12 5.02 -1.48
CA ALA A 192 18.50 4.97 -1.04
C ALA A 192 19.45 5.65 -2.04
N THR A 193 19.19 5.46 -3.34
CA THR A 193 20.00 6.08 -4.41
C THR A 193 19.82 7.59 -4.43
N VAL A 194 18.60 8.07 -4.50
CA VAL A 194 18.28 9.51 -4.58
C VAL A 194 18.80 10.23 -3.33
N GLU A 195 18.48 9.73 -2.12
CA GLU A 195 18.95 10.36 -0.88
C GLU A 195 20.48 10.38 -0.75
N THR A 196 21.17 9.33 -1.21
CA THR A 196 22.63 9.28 -1.16
C THR A 196 23.24 10.31 -2.11
N VAL A 197 22.74 10.39 -3.35
CA VAL A 197 23.23 11.37 -4.33
C VAL A 197 22.98 12.79 -3.85
N THR A 198 21.77 13.08 -3.35
CA THR A 198 21.42 14.41 -2.81
C THR A 198 22.36 14.83 -1.69
N ARG A 199 22.63 13.96 -0.71
CA ARG A 199 23.57 14.26 0.38
C ARG A 199 25.01 14.51 -0.09
N ILE A 200 25.46 13.79 -1.12
CA ILE A 200 26.79 14.02 -1.70
C ILE A 200 26.86 15.39 -2.37
N MET A 201 25.82 15.78 -3.11
CA MET A 201 25.77 17.08 -3.79
C MET A 201 25.66 18.26 -2.80
N GLU A 202 24.94 18.10 -1.71
CA GLU A 202 24.81 19.12 -0.66
C GLU A 202 26.10 19.30 0.18
N ALA A 203 26.97 18.29 0.20
CA ALA A 203 28.23 18.33 0.94
C ALA A 203 29.39 18.96 0.16
N GLN A 204 29.18 19.33 -1.12
CA GLN A 204 30.16 20.00 -1.99
C GLN A 204 29.95 21.50 -2.01
#